data_432fb261e13ef80da0c9ecd08d8ff6b1
#
_entry.id   432fb261e13ef80da0c9ecd08d8ff6b1
#
_cell.length_a   1.000
_cell.length_b   1.000
_cell.length_c   1.000
_cell.angle_alpha   90.00
_cell.angle_beta   90.00
_cell.angle_gamma   90.00
#
_symmetry.space_group_name_H-M   'P 1'
#
loop_
_entity.id
_entity.type
_entity.pdbx_description
1 polymer ?
#
loop_
_entity_poly.entity_id
_entity_poly.type
_entity_poly.pdbx_seq_one_letter_code
_entity_poly.pdbx_strand_id
1 'polypeptide(L)'
;MKKNILVVDDSALMRRVICDIINSDDTFQVTDVCRDGLEAYEKLKVNRYDGVILDVNMPRMDGLELLERLQKDHIKTNVIMVSTMTTRDADVTILAMERGAVDFVTKPTNIIEAKGDAFRKEVLGILNAVLKTERISLTERKPAVAPVTAVQRRDISGGTKFKNKIVALACSTGGPKALQSVIPYLPANLDAPMVLVQHMPAGFTNSMANRLDEISKIHVKEADNGEVLKKGTVYIAPGGKHMEVKKCPDGSHKIVYNDMPPIGGLKPCANITYDSLRTCGYDQVVCVVLTGMGADGTNGILELSKVKPIYTIAQDAKTCVVYGMPKAIAETGLVNEVVPLTEVANSITKNVGVK
;
A
#
# COMPACT_ATOMS: atom_id res chain seq x y z
N MET A 1 -3.41 2.10 -28.61
CA MET A 1 -2.41 1.02 -28.71
C MET A 1 -2.44 0.19 -27.44
N LYS A 2 -2.28 -1.14 -27.54
CA LYS A 2 -2.14 -1.99 -26.35
C LYS A 2 -0.83 -1.69 -25.63
N LYS A 3 -0.81 -1.85 -24.30
CA LYS A 3 0.39 -1.73 -23.48
C LYS A 3 1.26 -2.98 -23.60
N ASN A 4 2.55 -2.79 -23.80
CA ASN A 4 3.53 -3.86 -24.01
C ASN A 4 4.02 -4.42 -22.66
N ILE A 5 3.83 -5.71 -22.44
CA ILE A 5 4.22 -6.38 -21.21
C ILE A 5 5.30 -7.43 -21.50
N LEU A 6 6.35 -7.43 -20.68
CA LEU A 6 7.34 -8.49 -20.59
C LEU A 6 6.95 -9.45 -19.46
N VAL A 7 6.95 -10.75 -19.72
CA VAL A 7 6.72 -11.80 -18.72
C VAL A 7 8.00 -12.58 -18.47
N VAL A 8 8.46 -12.64 -17.22
CA VAL A 8 9.70 -13.28 -16.79
C VAL A 8 9.41 -14.26 -15.67
N ASP A 9 9.53 -15.56 -15.94
CA ASP A 9 9.26 -16.64 -14.97
C ASP A 9 9.97 -17.90 -15.47
N ASP A 10 10.59 -18.70 -14.64
CA ASP A 10 11.31 -19.92 -15.05
C ASP A 10 10.37 -21.07 -15.41
N SER A 11 9.17 -21.08 -14.83
CA SER A 11 8.13 -22.08 -15.11
C SER A 11 7.43 -21.83 -16.44
N ALA A 12 7.60 -22.72 -17.40
CA ALA A 12 6.92 -22.65 -18.70
C ALA A 12 5.38 -22.60 -18.56
N LEU A 13 4.84 -23.29 -17.55
CA LEU A 13 3.42 -23.30 -17.25
C LEU A 13 2.94 -21.95 -16.76
N MET A 14 3.63 -21.34 -15.78
CA MET A 14 3.25 -20.03 -15.24
C MET A 14 3.38 -18.93 -16.30
N ARG A 15 4.46 -18.93 -17.09
CA ARG A 15 4.57 -18.03 -18.23
C ARG A 15 3.37 -18.13 -19.16
N ARG A 16 2.94 -19.35 -19.51
CA ARG A 16 1.77 -19.56 -20.37
C ARG A 16 0.50 -19.01 -19.76
N VAL A 17 0.22 -19.33 -18.48
CA VAL A 17 -0.98 -18.87 -17.78
C VAL A 17 -1.00 -17.33 -17.70
N ILE A 18 0.11 -16.71 -17.31
CA ILE A 18 0.21 -15.25 -17.21
C ILE A 18 0.03 -14.60 -18.60
N CYS A 19 0.63 -15.17 -19.64
CA CYS A 19 0.45 -14.68 -21.00
C CYS A 19 -1.01 -14.77 -21.47
N ASP A 20 -1.68 -15.89 -21.20
CA ASP A 20 -3.08 -16.09 -21.56
C ASP A 20 -3.99 -15.09 -20.82
N ILE A 21 -3.73 -14.84 -19.53
CA ILE A 21 -4.43 -13.84 -18.73
C ILE A 21 -4.25 -12.44 -19.32
N ILE A 22 -3.03 -12.01 -19.55
CA ILE A 22 -2.72 -10.65 -20.04
C ILE A 22 -3.30 -10.42 -21.43
N ASN A 23 -3.11 -11.39 -22.35
CA ASN A 23 -3.59 -11.28 -23.72
C ASN A 23 -5.12 -11.38 -23.85
N SER A 24 -5.83 -11.83 -22.80
CA SER A 24 -7.29 -11.84 -22.75
C SER A 24 -7.92 -10.46 -22.50
N ASP A 25 -7.12 -9.47 -22.12
CA ASP A 25 -7.56 -8.08 -21.95
C ASP A 25 -7.22 -7.24 -23.19
N ASP A 26 -8.15 -6.39 -23.61
CA ASP A 26 -7.96 -5.57 -24.81
C ASP A 26 -6.95 -4.43 -24.64
N THR A 27 -6.55 -4.14 -23.39
CA THR A 27 -5.63 -3.05 -23.06
C THR A 27 -4.17 -3.47 -23.15
N PHE A 28 -3.89 -4.75 -22.89
CA PHE A 28 -2.54 -5.28 -22.75
C PHE A 28 -2.18 -6.27 -23.85
N GLN A 29 -0.89 -6.44 -24.10
CA GLN A 29 -0.34 -7.53 -24.90
C GLN A 29 1.01 -7.95 -24.34
N VAL A 30 1.27 -9.25 -24.29
CA VAL A 30 2.60 -9.77 -24.03
C VAL A 30 3.40 -9.71 -25.32
N THR A 31 4.47 -8.91 -25.31
CA THR A 31 5.34 -8.75 -26.50
C THR A 31 6.56 -9.66 -26.42
N ASP A 32 7.00 -9.97 -25.20
CA ASP A 32 8.15 -10.83 -24.98
C ASP A 32 7.98 -11.69 -23.74
N VAL A 33 8.69 -12.83 -23.73
CA VAL A 33 8.83 -13.73 -22.59
C VAL A 33 10.29 -14.05 -22.33
N CYS A 34 10.68 -14.24 -21.06
CA CYS A 34 12.01 -14.65 -20.63
C CYS A 34 11.91 -15.76 -19.59
N ARG A 35 12.97 -16.56 -19.47
CA ARG A 35 13.04 -17.68 -18.51
C ARG A 35 13.81 -17.34 -17.24
N ASP A 36 14.52 -16.22 -17.24
CA ASP A 36 15.32 -15.74 -16.12
C ASP A 36 15.66 -14.26 -16.24
N GLY A 37 16.25 -13.71 -15.19
CA GLY A 37 16.59 -12.31 -15.10
C GLY A 37 17.64 -11.87 -16.11
N LEU A 38 18.56 -12.75 -16.52
CA LEU A 38 19.61 -12.39 -17.49
C LEU A 38 19.02 -12.15 -18.88
N GLU A 39 18.13 -13.03 -19.36
CA GLU A 39 17.39 -12.81 -20.61
C GLU A 39 16.55 -11.54 -20.56
N ALA A 40 15.88 -11.31 -19.42
CA ALA A 40 15.06 -10.11 -19.21
C ALA A 40 15.91 -8.84 -19.21
N TYR A 41 17.06 -8.84 -18.54
CA TYR A 41 17.98 -7.72 -18.51
C TYR A 41 18.46 -7.33 -19.93
N GLU A 42 18.90 -8.30 -20.74
CA GLU A 42 19.35 -8.01 -22.11
C GLU A 42 18.22 -7.42 -22.97
N LYS A 43 16.98 -7.87 -22.80
CA LYS A 43 15.82 -7.28 -23.48
C LYS A 43 15.51 -5.87 -22.99
N LEU A 44 15.55 -5.62 -21.69
CA LEU A 44 15.25 -4.33 -21.06
C LEU A 44 16.28 -3.24 -21.40
N LYS A 45 17.51 -3.63 -21.77
CA LYS A 45 18.53 -2.68 -22.28
C LYS A 45 18.17 -2.09 -23.63
N VAL A 46 17.53 -2.87 -24.50
CA VAL A 46 17.29 -2.49 -25.90
C VAL A 46 15.84 -2.18 -26.21
N ASN A 47 14.90 -2.72 -25.44
CA ASN A 47 13.47 -2.55 -25.66
C ASN A 47 12.82 -1.81 -24.48
N ARG A 48 11.69 -1.15 -24.75
CA ARG A 48 10.87 -0.52 -23.71
C ARG A 48 9.55 -1.30 -23.56
N TYR A 49 9.23 -1.60 -22.31
CA TYR A 49 7.98 -2.23 -21.93
C TYR A 49 7.22 -1.29 -20.98
N ASP A 50 5.89 -1.27 -21.09
CA ASP A 50 5.03 -0.51 -20.16
C ASP A 50 5.04 -1.14 -18.77
N GLY A 51 5.13 -2.49 -18.70
CA GLY A 51 5.22 -3.25 -17.46
C GLY A 51 5.99 -4.56 -17.63
N VAL A 52 6.52 -5.04 -16.52
CA VAL A 52 7.22 -6.33 -16.39
C VAL A 52 6.54 -7.12 -15.29
N ILE A 53 6.12 -8.34 -15.63
CA ILE A 53 5.73 -9.36 -14.63
C ILE A 53 6.96 -10.20 -14.36
N LEU A 54 7.43 -10.21 -13.12
CA LEU A 54 8.73 -10.77 -12.73
C LEU A 54 8.60 -11.78 -11.60
N ASP A 55 9.01 -13.01 -11.85
CA ASP A 55 9.16 -14.01 -10.79
C ASP A 55 10.29 -13.66 -9.83
N VAL A 56 10.14 -14.08 -8.58
CA VAL A 56 11.16 -13.93 -7.53
C VAL A 56 12.32 -14.90 -7.75
N ASN A 57 12.02 -16.19 -7.90
CA ASN A 57 13.02 -17.26 -7.90
C ASN A 57 13.26 -17.77 -9.32
N MET A 58 14.42 -17.48 -9.89
CA MET A 58 14.81 -17.92 -11.22
C MET A 58 16.29 -18.32 -11.26
N PRO A 59 16.70 -19.23 -12.20
CA PRO A 59 18.11 -19.58 -12.37
C PRO A 59 18.90 -18.41 -12.99
N ARG A 60 20.21 -18.46 -12.89
CA ARG A 60 21.21 -17.53 -13.45
C ARG A 60 21.16 -16.11 -12.88
N MET A 61 20.01 -15.49 -12.86
CA MET A 61 19.73 -14.18 -12.26
C MET A 61 18.30 -14.20 -11.74
N ASP A 62 18.14 -14.05 -10.44
CA ASP A 62 16.83 -13.98 -9.79
C ASP A 62 16.16 -12.60 -9.96
N GLY A 63 14.91 -12.50 -9.49
CA GLY A 63 14.14 -11.26 -9.63
C GLY A 63 14.73 -10.08 -8.86
N LEU A 64 15.33 -10.33 -7.68
CA LEU A 64 15.94 -9.28 -6.88
C LEU A 64 17.23 -8.77 -7.50
N GLU A 65 18.08 -9.68 -7.98
CA GLU A 65 19.32 -9.34 -8.71
C GLU A 65 19.02 -8.54 -9.99
N LEU A 66 17.95 -8.90 -10.71
CA LEU A 66 17.50 -8.13 -11.87
C LEU A 66 17.12 -6.70 -11.47
N LEU A 67 16.32 -6.51 -10.41
CA LEU A 67 15.92 -5.18 -9.94
C LEU A 67 17.12 -4.32 -9.54
N GLU A 68 18.10 -4.90 -8.82
CA GLU A 68 19.34 -4.21 -8.47
C GLU A 68 20.11 -3.73 -9.70
N ARG A 69 20.18 -4.58 -10.72
CA ARG A 69 20.89 -4.27 -11.96
C ARG A 69 20.16 -3.19 -12.76
N LEU A 70 18.83 -3.26 -12.84
CA LEU A 70 18.03 -2.21 -13.47
C LEU A 70 18.19 -0.85 -12.77
N GLN A 71 18.23 -0.86 -11.43
CA GLN A 71 18.47 0.35 -10.62
C GLN A 71 19.85 0.93 -10.88
N LYS A 72 20.91 0.10 -10.88
CA LYS A 72 22.30 0.50 -11.15
C LYS A 72 22.45 1.13 -12.53
N ASP A 73 21.79 0.58 -13.53
CA ASP A 73 21.87 1.04 -14.92
C ASP A 73 20.80 2.09 -15.28
N HIS A 74 20.06 2.57 -14.27
CA HIS A 74 19.01 3.59 -14.41
C HIS A 74 17.91 3.22 -15.42
N ILE A 75 17.65 1.91 -15.63
CA ILE A 75 16.58 1.41 -16.48
C ILE A 75 15.26 1.49 -15.72
N LYS A 76 14.38 2.40 -16.16
CA LYS A 76 13.07 2.62 -15.52
C LYS A 76 11.98 1.81 -16.21
N THR A 77 11.34 0.93 -15.46
CA THR A 77 10.16 0.17 -15.90
C THR A 77 9.27 -0.11 -14.68
N ASN A 78 7.97 -0.39 -14.92
CA ASN A 78 7.06 -0.77 -13.84
C ASN A 78 7.17 -2.29 -13.64
N VAL A 79 7.75 -2.73 -12.54
CA VAL A 79 7.91 -4.16 -12.23
C VAL A 79 6.87 -4.57 -11.21
N ILE A 80 6.11 -5.60 -11.52
CA ILE A 80 5.16 -6.29 -10.64
C ILE A 80 5.75 -7.67 -10.36
N MET A 81 6.02 -7.97 -9.09
CA MET A 81 6.56 -9.26 -8.71
C MET A 81 5.49 -10.34 -8.74
N VAL A 82 5.86 -11.57 -9.02
CA VAL A 82 5.01 -12.75 -8.81
C VAL A 82 5.71 -13.63 -7.79
N SER A 83 5.08 -13.87 -6.64
CA SER A 83 5.73 -14.45 -5.47
C SER A 83 4.89 -15.57 -4.87
N THR A 84 5.52 -16.63 -4.39
CA THR A 84 4.83 -17.68 -3.62
C THR A 84 4.54 -17.22 -2.18
N MET A 85 3.67 -17.93 -1.47
CA MET A 85 3.30 -17.60 -0.08
C MET A 85 4.28 -18.15 0.96
N THR A 86 5.52 -18.50 0.59
CA THR A 86 6.52 -18.91 1.58
C THR A 86 7.06 -17.69 2.34
N THR A 87 7.45 -17.88 3.61
CA THR A 87 8.05 -16.78 4.40
C THR A 87 9.28 -16.20 3.70
N ARG A 88 10.15 -17.05 3.16
CA ARG A 88 11.34 -16.61 2.41
C ARG A 88 10.98 -15.72 1.22
N ASP A 89 9.97 -16.11 0.44
CA ASP A 89 9.59 -15.33 -0.73
C ASP A 89 8.89 -14.03 -0.35
N ALA A 90 8.18 -14.02 0.78
CA ALA A 90 7.61 -12.79 1.33
C ALA A 90 8.71 -11.79 1.70
N ASP A 91 9.77 -12.22 2.39
CA ASP A 91 10.91 -11.35 2.74
C ASP A 91 11.60 -10.80 1.49
N VAL A 92 11.88 -11.66 0.48
CA VAL A 92 12.47 -11.24 -0.79
C VAL A 92 11.55 -10.27 -1.55
N THR A 93 10.24 -10.50 -1.51
CA THR A 93 9.26 -9.61 -2.16
C THR A 93 9.25 -8.22 -1.51
N ILE A 94 9.33 -8.14 -0.18
CA ILE A 94 9.43 -6.85 0.52
C ILE A 94 10.72 -6.13 0.15
N LEU A 95 11.86 -6.83 0.05
CA LEU A 95 13.11 -6.26 -0.46
C LEU A 95 12.99 -5.80 -1.91
N ALA A 96 12.27 -6.54 -2.77
CA ALA A 96 12.02 -6.15 -4.16
C ALA A 96 11.27 -4.81 -4.25
N MET A 97 10.34 -4.52 -3.31
CA MET A 97 9.67 -3.20 -3.25
C MET A 97 10.67 -2.07 -2.98
N GLU A 98 11.67 -2.28 -2.12
CA GLU A 98 12.78 -1.32 -1.90
C GLU A 98 13.60 -1.10 -3.17
N ARG A 99 13.82 -2.16 -3.95
CA ARG A 99 14.60 -2.15 -5.19
C ARG A 99 13.81 -1.64 -6.39
N GLY A 100 12.61 -1.15 -6.18
CA GLY A 100 11.84 -0.44 -7.19
C GLY A 100 10.68 -1.22 -7.81
N ALA A 101 10.40 -2.44 -7.39
CA ALA A 101 9.14 -3.08 -7.72
C ALA A 101 7.96 -2.20 -7.25
N VAL A 102 6.89 -2.20 -8.01
CA VAL A 102 5.73 -1.33 -7.77
C VAL A 102 4.71 -2.03 -6.89
N ASP A 103 4.49 -3.32 -7.14
CA ASP A 103 3.55 -4.17 -6.41
C ASP A 103 3.87 -5.65 -6.66
N PHE A 104 3.08 -6.55 -6.08
CA PHE A 104 3.23 -7.99 -6.31
C PHE A 104 1.88 -8.70 -6.40
N VAL A 105 1.91 -9.89 -7.00
CA VAL A 105 0.80 -10.84 -7.12
C VAL A 105 1.23 -12.15 -6.47
N THR A 106 0.33 -12.80 -5.77
CA THR A 106 0.61 -14.09 -5.14
C THR A 106 0.48 -15.23 -6.15
N LYS A 107 1.54 -16.05 -6.33
CA LYS A 107 1.48 -17.25 -7.16
C LYS A 107 0.45 -18.23 -6.60
N PRO A 108 -0.44 -18.76 -7.46
CA PRO A 108 -1.35 -19.81 -7.05
C PRO A 108 -0.59 -21.11 -6.73
N THR A 109 -1.12 -21.88 -5.80
CA THR A 109 -0.48 -23.12 -5.30
C THR A 109 -0.65 -24.29 -6.26
N ASN A 110 -1.62 -24.22 -7.18
CA ASN A 110 -1.93 -25.28 -8.14
C ASN A 110 -2.49 -24.72 -9.45
N ILE A 111 -2.59 -25.59 -10.46
CA ILE A 111 -3.03 -25.23 -11.82
C ILE A 111 -4.50 -24.77 -11.85
N ILE A 112 -5.35 -25.28 -10.97
CA ILE A 112 -6.79 -24.94 -10.95
C ILE A 112 -6.92 -23.48 -10.49
N GLU A 113 -6.22 -23.12 -9.43
CA GLU A 113 -6.16 -21.73 -8.95
C GLU A 113 -5.52 -20.79 -9.96
N ALA A 114 -4.46 -21.24 -10.65
CA ALA A 114 -3.76 -20.47 -11.68
C ALA A 114 -4.66 -20.10 -12.87
N LYS A 115 -5.58 -20.99 -13.23
CA LYS A 115 -6.60 -20.74 -14.26
C LYS A 115 -7.88 -20.11 -13.72
N GLY A 116 -7.97 -19.89 -12.41
CA GLY A 116 -9.12 -19.34 -11.74
C GLY A 116 -9.31 -17.84 -11.93
N ASP A 117 -10.55 -17.38 -11.80
CA ASP A 117 -10.90 -15.96 -11.93
C ASP A 117 -10.23 -15.07 -10.88
N ALA A 118 -9.89 -15.61 -9.71
CA ALA A 118 -9.25 -14.84 -8.64
C ALA A 118 -7.85 -14.34 -9.06
N PHE A 119 -6.98 -15.24 -9.52
CA PHE A 119 -5.65 -14.90 -9.99
C PHE A 119 -5.67 -13.97 -11.20
N ARG A 120 -6.59 -14.26 -12.16
CA ARG A 120 -6.81 -13.37 -13.31
C ARG A 120 -7.18 -11.96 -12.90
N LYS A 121 -8.15 -11.81 -11.97
CA LYS A 121 -8.59 -10.50 -11.46
C LYS A 121 -7.46 -9.76 -10.75
N GLU A 122 -6.64 -10.47 -9.98
CA GLU A 122 -5.50 -9.90 -9.28
C GLU A 122 -4.45 -9.35 -10.26
N VAL A 123 -3.98 -10.17 -11.21
CA VAL A 123 -3.00 -9.77 -12.24
C VAL A 123 -3.49 -8.58 -13.06
N LEU A 124 -4.69 -8.68 -13.64
CA LEU A 124 -5.26 -7.61 -14.45
C LEU A 124 -5.60 -6.36 -13.61
N GLY A 125 -6.05 -6.54 -12.37
CA GLY A 125 -6.33 -5.45 -11.44
C GLY A 125 -5.10 -4.60 -11.18
N ILE A 126 -3.97 -5.22 -10.83
CA ILE A 126 -2.72 -4.52 -10.57
C ILE A 126 -2.16 -3.88 -11.84
N LEU A 127 -2.14 -4.60 -12.98
CA LEU A 127 -1.72 -4.03 -14.27
C LEU A 127 -2.55 -2.80 -14.64
N ASN A 128 -3.87 -2.88 -14.51
CA ASN A 128 -4.75 -1.75 -14.77
C ASN A 128 -4.48 -0.58 -13.82
N ALA A 129 -4.29 -0.83 -12.53
CA ALA A 129 -4.02 0.19 -11.53
C ALA A 129 -2.69 0.92 -11.80
N VAL A 130 -1.63 0.14 -12.09
CA VAL A 130 -0.27 0.68 -12.28
C VAL A 130 -0.09 1.36 -13.64
N LEU A 131 -0.69 0.80 -14.72
CA LEU A 131 -0.39 1.22 -16.10
C LEU A 131 -1.46 2.13 -16.72
N LYS A 132 -2.72 2.11 -16.23
CA LYS A 132 -3.78 3.03 -16.68
C LYS A 132 -3.75 4.39 -15.97
N THR A 133 -3.03 4.52 -14.87
CA THR A 133 -2.81 5.84 -14.28
C THR A 133 -2.07 6.68 -15.31
N GLU A 134 -2.79 7.55 -16.01
CA GLU A 134 -2.15 8.56 -16.86
C GLU A 134 -1.14 9.29 -15.97
N ARG A 135 0.14 9.10 -16.27
CA ARG A 135 1.13 10.10 -15.84
C ARG A 135 0.56 11.40 -16.40
N ILE A 136 0.10 12.31 -15.54
CA ILE A 136 -0.28 13.66 -15.95
C ILE A 136 0.96 14.21 -16.62
N SER A 137 1.02 14.03 -17.95
CA SER A 137 2.03 14.61 -18.81
C SER A 137 1.83 16.10 -18.65
N LEU A 138 2.87 16.78 -18.18
CA LEU A 138 2.95 18.24 -18.13
C LEU A 138 3.05 18.79 -19.56
N THR A 139 2.06 18.53 -20.40
CA THR A 139 1.76 19.34 -21.57
C THR A 139 0.66 20.28 -21.16
N GLU A 140 1.00 21.54 -21.18
CA GLU A 140 0.17 22.70 -20.92
C GLU A 140 -1.26 22.54 -21.48
N ARG A 141 -2.20 22.05 -20.66
CA ARG A 141 -3.60 22.39 -20.83
C ARG A 141 -3.90 23.49 -19.82
N LYS A 142 -4.19 24.68 -20.35
CA LYS A 142 -4.80 25.77 -19.59
C LYS A 142 -5.93 25.19 -18.74
N PRO A 143 -5.97 25.46 -17.43
CA PRO A 143 -7.00 24.93 -16.57
C PRO A 143 -8.33 25.60 -16.89
N ALA A 144 -9.19 24.89 -17.61
CA ALA A 144 -10.62 25.10 -17.58
C ALA A 144 -11.21 24.15 -16.53
N VAL A 145 -10.74 24.28 -15.31
CA VAL A 145 -11.39 23.73 -14.13
C VAL A 145 -11.49 24.91 -13.18
N ALA A 146 -12.72 25.22 -12.80
CA ALA A 146 -12.96 26.14 -11.71
C ALA A 146 -12.00 25.78 -10.57
N PRO A 147 -11.37 26.77 -9.91
CA PRO A 147 -10.46 26.46 -8.82
C PRO A 147 -11.25 25.60 -7.85
N VAL A 148 -10.77 24.37 -7.60
CA VAL A 148 -11.14 23.68 -6.38
C VAL A 148 -10.72 24.68 -5.32
N THR A 149 -11.69 25.39 -4.79
CA THR A 149 -11.53 26.39 -3.74
C THR A 149 -10.59 25.77 -2.76
N ALA A 150 -9.45 26.43 -2.56
CA ALA A 150 -8.48 26.04 -1.54
C ALA A 150 -9.31 25.57 -0.34
N VAL A 151 -9.22 24.27 -0.01
CA VAL A 151 -9.93 23.73 1.14
C VAL A 151 -9.58 24.66 2.25
N GLN A 152 -10.56 25.49 2.66
CA GLN A 152 -10.34 26.46 3.72
C GLN A 152 -9.78 25.63 4.85
N ARG A 153 -8.50 25.89 5.19
CA ARG A 153 -7.94 25.43 6.45
C ARG A 153 -9.00 25.74 7.49
N ARG A 154 -9.74 24.73 7.94
CA ARG A 154 -10.46 24.87 9.18
C ARG A 154 -9.36 24.95 10.20
N ASP A 155 -8.91 26.19 10.45
CA ASP A 155 -8.07 26.49 11.59
C ASP A 155 -8.87 26.07 12.82
N ILE A 156 -8.63 24.83 13.27
CA ILE A 156 -8.99 24.41 14.62
C ILE A 156 -7.90 25.02 15.54
N SER A 157 -7.64 26.31 15.37
CA SER A 157 -6.83 27.13 16.27
C SER A 157 -7.64 27.61 17.47
N GLY A 158 -8.63 26.84 17.87
CA GLY A 158 -9.38 27.03 19.11
C GLY A 158 -8.93 26.01 20.15
N GLY A 159 -7.89 26.29 20.86
CA GLY A 159 -7.59 26.02 22.28
C GLY A 159 -7.86 24.66 22.94
N THR A 160 -8.39 23.64 22.34
CA THR A 160 -8.51 22.29 22.92
C THR A 160 -7.33 21.43 22.50
N LYS A 161 -6.33 21.38 23.37
CA LYS A 161 -5.17 20.52 23.23
C LYS A 161 -5.63 19.06 23.44
N PHE A 162 -5.92 18.34 22.35
CA PHE A 162 -6.20 16.91 22.42
C PHE A 162 -4.99 16.18 23.04
N LYS A 163 -5.21 15.48 24.16
CA LYS A 163 -4.12 14.85 24.94
C LYS A 163 -3.88 13.40 24.55
N ASN A 164 -4.95 12.70 24.14
CA ASN A 164 -4.90 11.29 23.84
C ASN A 164 -5.28 11.05 22.37
N LYS A 165 -4.28 10.82 21.53
CA LYS A 165 -4.45 10.67 20.09
C LYS A 165 -4.05 9.27 19.62
N ILE A 166 -4.58 8.87 18.48
CA ILE A 166 -4.16 7.68 17.74
C ILE A 166 -3.99 8.05 16.27
N VAL A 167 -3.00 7.46 15.63
CA VAL A 167 -2.84 7.50 14.16
C VAL A 167 -3.45 6.25 13.56
N ALA A 168 -4.27 6.40 12.53
CA ALA A 168 -4.78 5.28 11.75
C ALA A 168 -4.45 5.50 10.27
N LEU A 169 -3.64 4.61 9.69
CA LEU A 169 -3.15 4.70 8.32
C LEU A 169 -3.71 3.57 7.48
N ALA A 170 -4.13 3.88 6.25
CA ALA A 170 -4.56 2.92 5.24
C ALA A 170 -3.80 3.10 3.93
N CYS A 171 -3.39 1.99 3.31
CA CYS A 171 -2.74 1.94 2.00
C CYS A 171 -2.95 0.58 1.30
N SER A 172 -2.65 0.53 -0.01
CA SER A 172 -2.82 -0.67 -0.84
C SER A 172 -1.72 -0.74 -1.91
N THR A 173 -2.05 -0.79 -3.19
CA THR A 173 -1.11 -0.82 -4.33
C THR A 173 -0.07 0.31 -4.23
N GLY A 174 1.21 -0.05 -4.27
CA GLY A 174 2.32 0.85 -4.02
C GLY A 174 2.53 1.21 -2.54
N GLY A 175 1.68 0.70 -1.65
CA GLY A 175 1.72 0.92 -0.20
C GLY A 175 3.03 0.47 0.45
N PRO A 176 3.53 -0.75 0.20
CA PRO A 176 4.78 -1.21 0.81
C PRO A 176 5.95 -0.25 0.56
N LYS A 177 6.09 0.24 -0.65
CA LYS A 177 7.10 1.26 -1.00
C LYS A 177 6.83 2.60 -0.33
N ALA A 178 5.57 3.02 -0.26
CA ALA A 178 5.20 4.27 0.41
C ALA A 178 5.49 4.20 1.91
N LEU A 179 5.23 3.08 2.56
CA LEU A 179 5.52 2.88 3.98
C LEU A 179 7.01 2.96 4.31
N GLN A 180 7.87 2.44 3.45
CA GLN A 180 9.34 2.59 3.58
C GLN A 180 9.82 4.04 3.46
N SER A 181 9.02 4.89 2.82
CA SER A 181 9.29 6.34 2.71
C SER A 181 8.66 7.16 3.83
N VAL A 182 7.84 6.57 4.69
CA VAL A 182 7.13 7.27 5.78
C VAL A 182 7.56 6.77 7.16
N ILE A 183 7.45 5.47 7.41
CA ILE A 183 7.62 4.90 8.76
C ILE A 183 9.02 5.11 9.34
N PRO A 184 10.13 4.95 8.58
CA PRO A 184 11.49 5.20 9.11
C PRO A 184 11.76 6.63 9.56
N TYR A 185 10.97 7.58 9.09
CA TYR A 185 11.11 9.00 9.44
C TYR A 185 10.25 9.42 10.64
N LEU A 186 9.44 8.50 11.19
CA LEU A 186 8.70 8.75 12.43
C LEU A 186 9.66 8.67 13.65
N PRO A 187 9.51 9.58 14.63
CA PRO A 187 10.34 9.55 15.83
C PRO A 187 9.96 8.39 16.76
N ALA A 188 10.95 7.78 17.42
CA ALA A 188 10.75 6.69 18.38
C ALA A 188 9.81 7.08 19.54
N ASN A 189 9.80 8.35 19.92
CA ASN A 189 8.98 8.90 21.00
C ASN A 189 7.69 9.58 20.49
N LEU A 190 7.13 9.13 19.38
CA LEU A 190 5.85 9.61 18.85
C LEU A 190 4.77 9.53 19.95
N ASP A 191 4.06 10.64 20.24
CA ASP A 191 3.12 10.71 21.38
C ASP A 191 1.74 10.08 21.08
N ALA A 192 1.71 9.09 20.20
CA ALA A 192 0.52 8.31 19.88
C ALA A 192 0.90 6.87 19.49
N PRO A 193 0.02 5.86 19.70
CA PRO A 193 0.09 4.61 18.97
C PRO A 193 -0.36 4.81 17.52
N MET A 194 0.11 3.95 16.64
CA MET A 194 -0.30 3.94 15.23
C MET A 194 -0.83 2.57 14.84
N VAL A 195 -2.03 2.51 14.28
CA VAL A 195 -2.59 1.33 13.63
C VAL A 195 -2.53 1.51 12.12
N LEU A 196 -2.12 0.46 11.41
CA LEU A 196 -1.84 0.50 9.98
C LEU A 196 -2.51 -0.67 9.26
N VAL A 197 -3.29 -0.37 8.23
CA VAL A 197 -3.87 -1.36 7.33
C VAL A 197 -3.20 -1.23 5.96
N GLN A 198 -2.46 -2.27 5.59
CA GLN A 198 -1.97 -2.51 4.24
C GLN A 198 -2.69 -3.73 3.68
N HIS A 199 -3.30 -3.59 2.51
CA HIS A 199 -3.93 -4.74 1.85
C HIS A 199 -2.85 -5.69 1.33
N MET A 200 -2.61 -6.76 2.09
CA MET A 200 -1.64 -7.79 1.78
C MET A 200 -2.10 -9.16 2.31
N PRO A 201 -1.70 -10.27 1.69
CA PRO A 201 -1.97 -11.60 2.18
C PRO A 201 -1.27 -11.90 3.52
N ALA A 202 -1.72 -12.94 4.20
CA ALA A 202 -1.04 -13.46 5.40
C ALA A 202 0.41 -13.82 5.10
N GLY A 203 1.29 -13.60 6.08
CA GLY A 203 2.74 -13.80 5.96
C GLY A 203 3.49 -12.59 5.43
N PHE A 204 2.99 -11.91 4.40
CA PHE A 204 3.64 -10.71 3.86
C PHE A 204 3.57 -9.51 4.82
N THR A 205 2.51 -9.39 5.60
CA THR A 205 2.36 -8.32 6.61
C THR A 205 3.38 -8.45 7.74
N ASN A 206 3.71 -9.68 8.15
CA ASN A 206 4.76 -9.92 9.14
C ASN A 206 6.16 -9.60 8.59
N SER A 207 6.49 -10.06 7.37
CA SER A 207 7.76 -9.73 6.71
C SER A 207 7.92 -8.21 6.53
N MET A 208 6.84 -7.51 6.15
CA MET A 208 6.84 -6.05 6.03
C MET A 208 7.04 -5.38 7.40
N ALA A 209 6.39 -5.87 8.46
CA ALA A 209 6.54 -5.33 9.81
C ALA A 209 7.99 -5.45 10.30
N ASN A 210 8.58 -6.64 10.18
CA ASN A 210 9.97 -6.90 10.55
C ASN A 210 10.93 -5.99 9.78
N ARG A 211 10.73 -5.87 8.47
CA ARG A 211 11.58 -5.01 7.65
C ARG A 211 11.45 -3.53 7.99
N LEU A 212 10.25 -3.05 8.25
CA LEU A 212 10.04 -1.67 8.67
C LEU A 212 10.63 -1.41 10.06
N ASP A 213 10.56 -2.37 10.99
CA ASP A 213 11.19 -2.26 12.33
C ASP A 213 12.72 -2.13 12.21
N GLU A 214 13.36 -2.97 11.38
CA GLU A 214 14.81 -2.93 11.13
C GLU A 214 15.32 -1.58 10.64
N ILE A 215 14.57 -0.90 9.77
CA ILE A 215 14.99 0.36 9.13
C ILE A 215 14.46 1.61 9.82
N SER A 216 13.68 1.47 10.89
CA SER A 216 12.99 2.57 11.57
C SER A 216 13.56 2.84 12.96
N LYS A 217 13.35 4.07 13.45
CA LYS A 217 13.59 4.42 14.86
C LYS A 217 12.39 4.08 15.75
N ILE A 218 11.19 4.20 15.20
CA ILE A 218 9.94 3.83 15.86
C ILE A 218 9.79 2.31 15.83
N HIS A 219 9.24 1.73 16.90
CA HIS A 219 8.99 0.27 16.92
C HIS A 219 7.83 -0.09 16.00
N VAL A 220 8.02 -1.11 15.17
CA VAL A 220 7.02 -1.61 14.21
C VAL A 220 6.83 -3.11 14.40
N LYS A 221 5.58 -3.55 14.42
CA LYS A 221 5.28 -4.99 14.48
C LYS A 221 3.97 -5.33 13.78
N GLU A 222 3.82 -6.58 13.36
CA GLU A 222 2.51 -7.11 13.08
C GLU A 222 1.72 -7.19 14.39
N ALA A 223 0.48 -6.76 14.37
CA ALA A 223 -0.36 -6.65 15.56
C ALA A 223 -0.78 -8.02 16.08
N ASP A 224 -0.76 -8.23 17.39
CA ASP A 224 -1.24 -9.44 18.05
C ASP A 224 -2.66 -9.26 18.63
N ASN A 225 -3.47 -10.32 18.60
CA ASN A 225 -4.80 -10.30 19.19
C ASN A 225 -4.73 -10.15 20.71
N GLY A 226 -5.44 -9.19 21.27
CA GLY A 226 -5.46 -8.89 22.71
C GLY A 226 -4.33 -7.95 23.17
N GLU A 227 -3.42 -7.55 22.30
CA GLU A 227 -2.29 -6.69 22.62
C GLU A 227 -2.73 -5.26 22.97
N VAL A 228 -2.16 -4.71 24.04
CA VAL A 228 -2.42 -3.33 24.47
C VAL A 228 -1.57 -2.35 23.66
N LEU A 229 -2.22 -1.33 23.09
CA LEU A 229 -1.58 -0.29 22.28
C LEU A 229 -0.66 0.60 23.13
N LYS A 230 0.56 0.82 22.66
CA LYS A 230 1.57 1.68 23.27
C LYS A 230 1.95 2.83 22.34
N LYS A 231 2.14 4.03 22.90
CA LYS A 231 2.68 5.18 22.16
C LYS A 231 4.09 4.85 21.64
N GLY A 232 4.45 5.40 20.48
CA GLY A 232 5.73 5.11 19.83
C GLY A 232 5.82 3.70 19.21
N THR A 233 4.67 3.09 18.93
CA THR A 233 4.61 1.78 18.27
C THR A 233 3.61 1.81 17.11
N VAL A 234 4.01 1.21 16.00
CA VAL A 234 3.19 0.98 14.79
C VAL A 234 2.74 -0.47 14.77
N TYR A 235 1.43 -0.68 14.70
CA TYR A 235 0.79 -1.99 14.68
C TYR A 235 0.19 -2.24 13.29
N ILE A 236 0.75 -3.19 12.55
CA ILE A 236 0.30 -3.54 11.21
C ILE A 236 -0.76 -4.63 11.30
N ALA A 237 -1.91 -4.39 10.69
CA ALA A 237 -2.99 -5.39 10.63
C ALA A 237 -2.53 -6.66 9.90
N PRO A 238 -2.66 -7.85 10.51
CA PRO A 238 -2.22 -9.09 9.87
C PRO A 238 -3.09 -9.43 8.65
N GLY A 239 -2.45 -9.90 7.60
CA GLY A 239 -3.14 -10.40 6.41
C GLY A 239 -4.09 -11.54 6.75
N GLY A 240 -5.27 -11.56 6.14
CA GLY A 240 -6.30 -12.55 6.43
C GLY A 240 -7.09 -12.35 7.72
N LYS A 241 -6.84 -11.26 8.47
CA LYS A 241 -7.62 -10.87 9.66
C LYS A 241 -8.09 -9.42 9.51
N HIS A 242 -9.27 -9.10 10.03
CA HIS A 242 -9.65 -7.72 10.27
C HIS A 242 -9.15 -7.29 11.64
N MET A 243 -8.61 -6.08 11.74
CA MET A 243 -8.09 -5.52 12.99
C MET A 243 -9.04 -4.43 13.51
N GLU A 244 -9.48 -4.58 14.75
CA GLU A 244 -10.24 -3.59 15.51
C GLU A 244 -9.43 -3.08 16.70
N VAL A 245 -9.76 -1.88 17.18
CA VAL A 245 -9.28 -1.34 18.45
C VAL A 245 -10.44 -1.28 19.42
N LYS A 246 -10.27 -1.82 20.64
CA LYS A 246 -11.29 -1.79 21.69
C LYS A 246 -10.76 -1.16 22.96
N LYS A 247 -11.60 -0.33 23.61
CA LYS A 247 -11.31 0.24 24.93
C LYS A 247 -11.44 -0.85 25.99
N CYS A 248 -10.48 -0.88 26.92
CA CYS A 248 -10.50 -1.75 28.11
C CYS A 248 -11.12 -1.02 29.32
N PRO A 249 -11.56 -1.78 30.35
CA PRO A 249 -12.13 -1.19 31.57
C PRO A 249 -11.18 -0.25 32.31
N ASP A 250 -9.86 -0.48 32.24
CA ASP A 250 -8.82 0.35 32.84
C ASP A 250 -8.50 1.63 32.05
N GLY A 251 -9.22 1.86 30.93
CA GLY A 251 -9.02 3.00 30.04
C GLY A 251 -7.94 2.81 28.97
N SER A 252 -7.18 1.71 29.01
CA SER A 252 -6.26 1.35 27.94
C SER A 252 -7.02 0.90 26.67
N HIS A 253 -6.31 0.67 25.59
CA HIS A 253 -6.88 0.20 24.33
C HIS A 253 -6.11 -1.03 23.86
N LYS A 254 -6.82 -2.01 23.34
CA LYS A 254 -6.24 -3.26 22.82
C LYS A 254 -6.69 -3.55 21.40
N ILE A 255 -5.85 -4.29 20.69
CA ILE A 255 -6.16 -4.87 19.39
C ILE A 255 -7.07 -6.08 19.57
N VAL A 256 -8.06 -6.19 18.70
CA VAL A 256 -8.93 -7.37 18.63
C VAL A 256 -9.08 -7.77 17.16
N TYR A 257 -8.90 -9.07 16.89
CA TYR A 257 -9.17 -9.61 15.57
C TYR A 257 -10.67 -9.82 15.37
N ASN A 258 -11.13 -9.57 14.17
CA ASN A 258 -12.48 -9.82 13.73
C ASN A 258 -12.42 -10.84 12.57
N ASP A 259 -13.14 -11.96 12.72
CA ASP A 259 -13.12 -13.06 11.76
C ASP A 259 -14.21 -12.95 10.66
N MET A 260 -14.89 -11.81 10.55
CA MET A 260 -15.83 -11.57 9.44
C MET A 260 -15.19 -11.92 8.08
N PRO A 261 -16.00 -12.32 7.10
CA PRO A 261 -15.51 -12.57 5.74
C PRO A 261 -14.90 -11.31 5.13
N PRO A 262 -14.06 -11.46 4.07
CA PRO A 262 -13.53 -10.32 3.34
C PRO A 262 -14.62 -9.35 2.88
N ILE A 263 -14.39 -8.05 3.04
CA ILE A 263 -15.30 -7.00 2.59
C ILE A 263 -14.79 -6.45 1.24
N GLY A 264 -15.60 -6.63 0.19
CA GLY A 264 -15.14 -6.27 -1.16
C GLY A 264 -13.87 -7.01 -1.62
N GLY A 265 -13.64 -8.20 -1.07
CA GLY A 265 -12.43 -9.00 -1.33
C GLY A 265 -11.23 -8.64 -0.43
N LEU A 266 -11.36 -7.65 0.46
CA LEU A 266 -10.27 -7.15 1.32
C LEU A 266 -10.33 -7.73 2.73
N LYS A 267 -9.22 -8.30 3.20
CA LYS A 267 -9.01 -8.74 4.57
C LYS A 267 -7.49 -8.73 4.88
N PRO A 268 -7.00 -7.70 5.61
CA PRO A 268 -7.72 -6.67 6.39
C PRO A 268 -8.50 -5.66 5.52
N CYS A 269 -9.50 -5.01 6.14
CA CYS A 269 -10.27 -3.92 5.56
C CYS A 269 -10.13 -2.67 6.46
N ALA A 270 -9.70 -1.56 5.88
CA ALA A 270 -9.45 -0.33 6.62
C ALA A 270 -10.73 0.29 7.20
N ASN A 271 -11.87 0.16 6.50
CA ASN A 271 -13.14 0.65 7.02
C ASN A 271 -13.49 0.05 8.39
N ILE A 272 -13.20 -1.24 8.63
CA ILE A 272 -13.43 -1.90 9.94
C ILE A 272 -12.54 -1.27 11.02
N THR A 273 -11.27 -1.07 10.70
CA THR A 273 -10.33 -0.46 11.66
C THR A 273 -10.76 0.96 12.03
N TYR A 274 -11.09 1.81 11.05
CA TYR A 274 -11.58 3.17 11.32
C TYR A 274 -12.91 3.17 12.09
N ASP A 275 -13.85 2.29 11.74
CA ASP A 275 -15.16 2.19 12.42
C ASP A 275 -14.99 1.79 13.89
N SER A 276 -14.05 0.90 14.21
CA SER A 276 -13.76 0.48 15.59
C SER A 276 -13.29 1.62 16.49
N LEU A 277 -12.66 2.64 15.91
CA LEU A 277 -12.18 3.82 16.65
C LEU A 277 -13.31 4.76 17.12
N ARG A 278 -14.52 4.62 16.60
CA ARG A 278 -15.67 5.46 17.00
C ARG A 278 -16.00 5.35 18.47
N THR A 279 -15.84 4.17 19.05
CA THR A 279 -16.17 3.87 20.45
C THR A 279 -14.96 3.91 21.39
N CYS A 280 -13.74 4.12 20.85
CA CYS A 280 -12.52 4.22 21.65
C CYS A 280 -12.43 5.54 22.43
N GLY A 281 -11.61 5.55 23.49
CA GLY A 281 -11.42 6.70 24.37
C GLY A 281 -10.40 7.74 23.88
N TYR A 282 -10.05 7.75 22.59
CA TYR A 282 -9.15 8.77 22.02
C TYR A 282 -9.88 10.09 21.80
N ASP A 283 -9.21 11.21 22.08
CA ASP A 283 -9.74 12.55 21.91
C ASP A 283 -9.77 12.97 20.42
N GLN A 284 -8.81 12.48 19.65
CA GLN A 284 -8.67 12.74 18.21
C GLN A 284 -8.06 11.54 17.50
N VAL A 285 -8.51 11.31 16.27
CA VAL A 285 -7.89 10.34 15.36
C VAL A 285 -7.22 11.09 14.21
N VAL A 286 -5.91 10.85 14.02
CA VAL A 286 -5.18 11.30 12.82
C VAL A 286 -5.29 10.22 11.76
N CYS A 287 -6.14 10.46 10.76
CA CYS A 287 -6.39 9.55 9.66
C CYS A 287 -5.36 9.82 8.54
N VAL A 288 -4.68 8.79 8.06
CA VAL A 288 -3.70 8.91 6.98
C VAL A 288 -4.08 7.96 5.85
N VAL A 289 -4.21 8.50 4.63
CA VAL A 289 -4.55 7.69 3.46
C VAL A 289 -3.47 7.85 2.40
N LEU A 290 -2.77 6.75 2.12
CA LEU A 290 -1.71 6.70 1.12
C LEU A 290 -2.19 6.00 -0.15
N THR A 291 -1.28 5.91 -1.12
CA THR A 291 -1.48 5.23 -2.40
C THR A 291 -2.25 3.92 -2.28
N GLY A 292 -3.15 3.67 -3.20
CA GLY A 292 -3.95 2.45 -3.24
C GLY A 292 -5.10 2.53 -4.24
N MET A 293 -5.53 1.38 -4.71
CA MET A 293 -6.69 1.25 -5.59
C MET A 293 -7.99 1.25 -4.78
N GLY A 294 -9.06 1.82 -5.36
CA GLY A 294 -10.38 1.82 -4.74
C GLY A 294 -10.58 2.91 -3.70
N ALA A 295 -11.40 2.66 -2.68
CA ALA A 295 -11.88 3.65 -1.72
C ALA A 295 -11.98 3.10 -0.28
N ASP A 296 -11.32 1.97 0.03
CA ASP A 296 -11.35 1.42 1.39
C ASP A 296 -10.75 2.39 2.40
N GLY A 297 -11.37 2.49 3.57
CA GLY A 297 -11.08 3.48 4.60
C GLY A 297 -11.93 4.75 4.49
N THR A 298 -12.40 5.13 3.28
CA THR A 298 -13.18 6.37 3.11
C THR A 298 -14.49 6.35 3.89
N ASN A 299 -15.26 5.27 3.82
CA ASN A 299 -16.52 5.17 4.57
C ASN A 299 -16.28 5.10 6.09
N GLY A 300 -15.25 4.38 6.53
CA GLY A 300 -14.87 4.32 7.94
C GLY A 300 -14.50 5.69 8.50
N ILE A 301 -13.73 6.49 7.74
CA ILE A 301 -13.37 7.87 8.13
C ILE A 301 -14.60 8.78 8.13
N LEU A 302 -15.50 8.65 7.15
CA LEU A 302 -16.77 9.39 7.11
C LEU A 302 -17.62 9.13 8.36
N GLU A 303 -17.82 7.87 8.74
CA GLU A 303 -18.59 7.52 9.94
C GLU A 303 -17.88 7.95 11.23
N LEU A 304 -16.55 7.82 11.27
CA LEU A 304 -15.74 8.28 12.41
C LEU A 304 -15.86 9.79 12.63
N SER A 305 -15.86 10.57 11.56
CA SER A 305 -15.95 12.04 11.58
C SER A 305 -17.25 12.58 12.19
N LYS A 306 -18.33 11.78 12.18
CA LYS A 306 -19.62 12.15 12.77
C LYS A 306 -19.61 12.13 14.29
N VAL A 307 -18.70 11.37 14.90
CA VAL A 307 -18.69 11.10 16.35
C VAL A 307 -17.40 11.51 17.05
N LYS A 308 -16.31 11.76 16.30
CA LYS A 308 -15.01 12.14 16.85
C LYS A 308 -14.33 13.25 16.05
N PRO A 309 -13.54 14.10 16.71
CA PRO A 309 -12.58 14.94 16.03
C PRO A 309 -11.59 14.10 15.23
N ILE A 310 -11.45 14.39 13.94
CA ILE A 310 -10.46 13.77 13.07
C ILE A 310 -9.51 14.82 12.50
N TYR A 311 -8.32 14.39 12.12
CA TYR A 311 -7.40 15.16 11.28
C TYR A 311 -6.95 14.24 10.15
N THR A 312 -7.27 14.59 8.91
CA THR A 312 -7.06 13.71 7.76
C THR A 312 -5.94 14.21 6.87
N ILE A 313 -4.94 13.36 6.66
CA ILE A 313 -3.78 13.57 5.79
C ILE A 313 -3.94 12.62 4.59
N ALA A 314 -3.90 13.16 3.38
CA ALA A 314 -3.92 12.37 2.15
C ALA A 314 -2.64 12.57 1.35
N GLN A 315 -2.11 11.49 0.77
CA GLN A 315 -0.98 11.57 -0.15
C GLN A 315 -1.40 12.29 -1.44
N ASP A 316 -0.54 13.14 -1.98
CA ASP A 316 -0.79 13.85 -3.23
C ASP A 316 -0.77 12.91 -4.46
N ALA A 317 -1.44 13.32 -5.52
CA ALA A 317 -1.55 12.53 -6.75
C ALA A 317 -0.19 12.30 -7.44
N LYS A 318 0.75 13.23 -7.30
CA LYS A 318 2.04 13.17 -8.02
C LYS A 318 2.98 12.13 -7.47
N THR A 319 2.88 11.84 -6.17
CA THR A 319 3.73 10.85 -5.49
C THR A 319 3.05 9.50 -5.29
N CYS A 320 1.74 9.38 -5.59
CA CYS A 320 1.04 8.11 -5.59
C CYS A 320 1.47 7.20 -6.76
N VAL A 321 1.59 5.90 -6.50
CA VAL A 321 1.60 4.87 -7.54
C VAL A 321 0.20 4.76 -8.15
N VAL A 322 -0.83 4.68 -7.28
CA VAL A 322 -2.24 4.66 -7.66
C VAL A 322 -3.00 5.69 -6.83
N TYR A 323 -3.54 6.71 -7.48
CA TYR A 323 -4.32 7.77 -6.84
C TYR A 323 -5.80 7.40 -6.77
N GLY A 324 -6.10 6.28 -6.09
CA GLY A 324 -7.48 5.80 -5.87
C GLY A 324 -7.97 6.13 -4.45
N MET A 325 -7.41 5.48 -3.43
CA MET A 325 -7.77 5.73 -2.02
C MET A 325 -7.59 7.19 -1.60
N PRO A 326 -6.45 7.88 -1.89
CA PRO A 326 -6.32 9.30 -1.57
C PRO A 326 -7.31 10.19 -2.31
N LYS A 327 -7.66 9.87 -3.55
CA LYS A 327 -8.68 10.58 -4.32
C LYS A 327 -10.06 10.44 -3.66
N ALA A 328 -10.44 9.20 -3.31
CA ALA A 328 -11.74 8.93 -2.71
C ALA A 328 -11.96 9.70 -1.41
N ILE A 329 -10.96 9.76 -0.53
CA ILE A 329 -11.08 10.55 0.71
C ILE A 329 -11.04 12.05 0.44
N ALA A 330 -10.28 12.53 -0.54
CA ALA A 330 -10.26 13.94 -0.90
C ALA A 330 -11.62 14.44 -1.42
N GLU A 331 -12.34 13.62 -2.16
CA GLU A 331 -13.68 13.94 -2.67
C GLU A 331 -14.74 14.10 -1.57
N THR A 332 -14.49 13.61 -0.35
CA THR A 332 -15.41 13.77 0.80
C THR A 332 -15.38 15.17 1.42
N GLY A 333 -14.35 15.97 1.17
CA GLY A 333 -14.11 17.24 1.83
C GLY A 333 -13.59 17.14 3.27
N LEU A 334 -13.24 15.94 3.76
CA LEU A 334 -12.73 15.71 5.12
C LEU A 334 -11.21 15.84 5.23
N VAL A 335 -10.50 16.01 4.13
CA VAL A 335 -9.04 16.11 4.13
C VAL A 335 -8.59 17.48 4.62
N ASN A 336 -7.72 17.50 5.62
CA ASN A 336 -7.12 18.68 6.17
C ASN A 336 -5.81 19.07 5.46
N GLU A 337 -5.01 18.07 5.09
CA GLU A 337 -3.76 18.26 4.35
C GLU A 337 -3.62 17.24 3.20
N VAL A 338 -3.24 17.75 2.02
CA VAL A 338 -2.76 16.92 0.91
C VAL A 338 -1.27 17.20 0.78
N VAL A 339 -0.45 16.17 0.99
CA VAL A 339 1.01 16.33 1.07
C VAL A 339 1.74 15.31 0.19
N PRO A 340 2.92 15.65 -0.37
CA PRO A 340 3.76 14.66 -1.03
C PRO A 340 4.21 13.59 -0.03
N LEU A 341 4.51 12.39 -0.54
CA LEU A 341 4.86 11.22 0.28
C LEU A 341 5.97 11.52 1.31
N THR A 342 6.97 12.31 0.91
CA THR A 342 8.11 12.70 1.76
C THR A 342 7.72 13.57 2.97
N GLU A 343 6.57 14.22 2.94
CA GLU A 343 6.10 15.11 4.02
C GLU A 343 5.09 14.42 4.95
N VAL A 344 4.65 13.22 4.64
CA VAL A 344 3.63 12.51 5.45
C VAL A 344 4.10 12.27 6.87
N ALA A 345 5.33 11.78 7.06
CA ALA A 345 5.89 11.54 8.41
C ALA A 345 5.98 12.83 9.24
N ASN A 346 6.39 13.93 8.62
CA ASN A 346 6.45 15.24 9.24
C ASN A 346 5.05 15.75 9.64
N SER A 347 4.08 15.59 8.75
CA SER A 347 2.68 15.96 9.02
C SER A 347 2.09 15.13 10.17
N ILE A 348 2.32 13.80 10.22
CA ILE A 348 1.91 12.95 11.34
C ILE A 348 2.53 13.46 12.64
N THR A 349 3.85 13.64 12.68
CA THR A 349 4.60 14.06 13.87
C THR A 349 4.12 15.41 14.38
N LYS A 350 3.90 16.39 13.49
CA LYS A 350 3.37 17.72 13.83
C LYS A 350 1.98 17.65 14.48
N ASN A 351 1.14 16.74 14.00
CA ASN A 351 -0.25 16.64 14.48
C ASN A 351 -0.38 15.86 15.79
N VAL A 352 0.47 14.85 16.07
CA VAL A 352 0.39 14.08 17.32
C VAL A 352 1.37 14.55 18.38
N GLY A 353 2.51 15.08 17.97
CA GLY A 353 3.59 15.50 18.85
C GLY A 353 4.56 14.38 19.20
N VAL A 354 5.57 14.76 20.01
CA VAL A 354 6.58 13.85 20.59
C VAL A 354 6.60 14.03 22.09
N LYS A 355 6.98 12.97 22.84
CA LYS A 355 7.18 13.01 24.29
C LYS A 355 8.53 13.59 24.65
#